data_840044dd35e0bfb79f68cacc28210356
#
_entry.id   840044dd35e0bfb79f68cacc28210356
#
_cell.length_a   1.000
_cell.length_b   1.000
_cell.length_c   1.000
_cell.angle_alpha   90.00
_cell.angle_beta   90.00
_cell.angle_gamma   90.00
#
_symmetry.space_group_name_H-M   'P 1'
#
loop_
_entity.id
_entity.type
_entity.pdbx_description
1 polymer ?
#
loop_
_entity_poly.entity_id
_entity_poly.type
_entity_poly.pdbx_seq_one_letter_code
_entity_poly.pdbx_strand_id
1 'polypeptide(L)'
;MKKKTLTLATLALAVWAQNAKAQYPQITDEAKAKYAAQNKEWTEHSDSAWAVAFPIVKKEAMEGRPYVPWASRPYDLKQAKIPAFPGAEGGGMYTFGGRGGKVLTVTNLNDSGPGSFRWACEQGGARIIVFNVSGIINLKTPVILRAPYVTIAGQTAPGDGVCIAGESFQVDTHDVIVRHMRFRRGNTNVWNREDSFGGNPIGNIMIDHCSCEWGLDENISFYRHMFDMGDGKPKRKVPTVNVTIQNTISAKALDTYNHAFGSTIGGENSTFMRNLWADNT
;
A
#
# COMPACT_ATOMS: atom_id res chain seq x y z
N MET A 1 47.68 -15.42 -39.52
CA MET A 1 47.23 -15.78 -38.18
C MET A 1 46.29 -14.77 -37.48
N LYS A 2 46.38 -13.47 -37.72
CA LYS A 2 45.53 -12.44 -37.01
C LYS A 2 44.03 -12.48 -37.33
N LYS A 3 43.60 -12.93 -38.51
CA LYS A 3 42.15 -12.97 -38.89
C LYS A 3 41.36 -14.09 -38.18
N LYS A 4 41.98 -15.23 -37.89
CA LYS A 4 41.28 -16.38 -37.23
C LYS A 4 41.02 -16.11 -35.73
N THR A 5 41.89 -15.36 -35.07
CA THR A 5 41.77 -15.04 -33.66
C THR A 5 40.65 -14.00 -33.42
N LEU A 6 40.47 -13.05 -34.36
CA LEU A 6 39.39 -12.08 -34.28
C LEU A 6 38.01 -12.72 -34.45
N THR A 7 37.88 -13.68 -35.35
CA THR A 7 36.62 -14.39 -35.62
C THR A 7 36.19 -15.28 -34.43
N LEU A 8 37.14 -15.91 -33.74
CA LEU A 8 36.84 -16.68 -32.51
C LEU A 8 36.40 -15.78 -31.34
N ALA A 9 37.05 -14.62 -31.19
CA ALA A 9 36.68 -13.67 -30.14
C ALA A 9 35.28 -13.06 -30.36
N THR A 10 34.92 -12.74 -31.62
CA THR A 10 33.58 -12.28 -31.97
C THR A 10 32.50 -13.35 -31.81
N LEU A 11 32.81 -14.62 -32.14
CA LEU A 11 31.88 -15.73 -31.88
C LEU A 11 31.69 -15.98 -30.39
N ALA A 12 32.73 -15.92 -29.59
CA ALA A 12 32.65 -16.08 -28.14
C ALA A 12 31.85 -14.95 -27.48
N LEU A 13 32.02 -13.72 -27.92
CA LEU A 13 31.20 -12.58 -27.48
C LEU A 13 29.73 -12.70 -27.91
N ALA A 14 29.46 -13.19 -29.12
CA ALA A 14 28.11 -13.41 -29.59
C ALA A 14 27.39 -14.53 -28.84
N VAL A 15 28.12 -15.63 -28.50
CA VAL A 15 27.57 -16.71 -27.67
C VAL A 15 27.35 -16.26 -26.22
N TRP A 16 28.21 -15.38 -25.68
CA TRP A 16 28.01 -14.77 -24.38
C TRP A 16 26.82 -13.85 -24.36
N ALA A 17 26.62 -13.02 -25.39
CA ALA A 17 25.46 -12.13 -25.51
C ALA A 17 24.14 -12.90 -25.67
N GLN A 18 24.17 -14.09 -26.32
CA GLN A 18 22.95 -14.92 -26.44
C GLN A 18 22.60 -15.67 -25.14
N ASN A 19 23.57 -15.87 -24.23
CA ASN A 19 23.34 -16.46 -22.92
C ASN A 19 23.08 -15.42 -21.81
N ALA A 20 23.22 -14.14 -22.09
CA ALA A 20 22.71 -13.07 -21.22
C ALA A 20 21.19 -12.98 -21.33
N LYS A 21 20.50 -14.09 -21.01
CA LYS A 21 19.08 -14.03 -20.70
C LYS A 21 18.92 -13.13 -19.48
N ALA A 22 17.85 -12.34 -19.47
CA ALA A 22 17.53 -11.46 -18.37
C ALA A 22 17.83 -12.15 -17.03
N GLN A 23 18.61 -11.49 -16.22
CA GLN A 23 19.10 -11.96 -14.93
C GLN A 23 17.95 -12.25 -13.94
N TYR A 24 16.74 -11.87 -14.30
CA TYR A 24 15.55 -11.95 -13.46
C TYR A 24 14.57 -12.99 -14.00
N PRO A 25 13.88 -13.70 -13.11
CA PRO A 25 12.90 -14.67 -13.51
C PRO A 25 11.80 -14.02 -14.35
N GLN A 26 11.52 -14.61 -15.50
CA GLN A 26 10.40 -14.22 -16.33
C GLN A 26 9.12 -14.80 -15.72
N ILE A 27 8.09 -13.96 -15.55
CA ILE A 27 6.77 -14.44 -15.13
C ILE A 27 6.23 -15.35 -16.24
N THR A 28 5.95 -16.59 -15.90
CA THR A 28 5.39 -17.58 -16.84
C THR A 28 3.97 -17.18 -17.27
N ASP A 29 3.52 -17.65 -18.42
CA ASP A 29 2.16 -17.38 -18.88
C ASP A 29 1.11 -18.04 -17.99
N GLU A 30 1.43 -19.19 -17.37
CA GLU A 30 0.60 -19.82 -16.33
C GLU A 30 0.47 -18.92 -15.10
N ALA A 31 1.56 -18.34 -14.61
CA ALA A 31 1.53 -17.41 -13.49
C ALA A 31 0.72 -16.14 -13.82
N LYS A 32 0.85 -15.61 -15.05
CA LYS A 32 0.04 -14.47 -15.51
C LYS A 32 -1.45 -14.81 -15.57
N ALA A 33 -1.79 -15.98 -16.09
CA ALA A 33 -3.19 -16.44 -16.16
C ALA A 33 -3.80 -16.62 -14.76
N LYS A 34 -3.05 -17.21 -13.83
CA LYS A 34 -3.44 -17.38 -12.44
C LYS A 34 -3.65 -16.02 -11.76
N TYR A 35 -2.73 -15.09 -11.96
CA TYR A 35 -2.87 -13.71 -11.46
C TYR A 35 -4.11 -13.02 -12.04
N ALA A 36 -4.34 -13.13 -13.35
CA ALA A 36 -5.49 -12.49 -13.99
C ALA A 36 -6.82 -13.02 -13.43
N ALA A 37 -6.93 -14.32 -13.18
CA ALA A 37 -8.10 -14.93 -12.58
C ALA A 37 -8.33 -14.44 -11.13
N GLN A 38 -7.27 -14.46 -10.32
CA GLN A 38 -7.32 -13.99 -8.94
C GLN A 38 -7.60 -12.47 -8.86
N ASN A 39 -6.99 -11.69 -9.75
CA ASN A 39 -7.21 -10.24 -9.81
C ASN A 39 -8.66 -9.90 -10.18
N LYS A 40 -9.29 -10.70 -11.04
CA LYS A 40 -10.70 -10.52 -11.37
C LYS A 40 -11.59 -10.79 -10.15
N GLU A 41 -11.41 -11.92 -9.48
CA GLU A 41 -12.17 -12.26 -8.27
C GLU A 41 -12.02 -11.21 -7.18
N TRP A 42 -10.79 -10.79 -6.94
CA TRP A 42 -10.50 -9.77 -5.95
C TRP A 42 -11.05 -8.39 -6.32
N THR A 43 -11.00 -7.98 -7.58
CA THR A 43 -11.59 -6.71 -8.05
C THR A 43 -13.11 -6.73 -7.85
N GLU A 44 -13.78 -7.82 -8.23
CA GLU A 44 -15.22 -7.99 -8.04
C GLU A 44 -15.61 -7.94 -6.56
N HIS A 45 -14.81 -8.56 -5.68
CA HIS A 45 -15.01 -8.47 -4.23
C HIS A 45 -14.85 -7.02 -3.73
N SER A 46 -13.76 -6.35 -4.09
CA SER A 46 -13.49 -4.97 -3.67
C SER A 46 -14.55 -4.00 -4.19
N ASP A 47 -15.04 -4.19 -5.42
CA ASP A 47 -16.11 -3.35 -5.99
C ASP A 47 -17.45 -3.59 -5.29
N SER A 48 -17.75 -4.83 -4.93
CA SER A 48 -18.95 -5.17 -4.16
C SER A 48 -18.92 -4.54 -2.75
N ALA A 49 -17.80 -4.64 -2.06
CA ALA A 49 -17.61 -4.01 -0.75
C ALA A 49 -17.70 -2.46 -0.87
N TRP A 50 -17.11 -1.89 -1.90
CA TRP A 50 -17.20 -0.45 -2.16
C TRP A 50 -18.62 0.02 -2.46
N ALA A 51 -19.40 -0.75 -3.23
CA ALA A 51 -20.79 -0.42 -3.51
C ALA A 51 -21.65 -0.32 -2.24
N VAL A 52 -21.32 -1.10 -1.20
CA VAL A 52 -21.97 -1.01 0.13
C VAL A 52 -21.43 0.18 0.94
N ALA A 53 -20.13 0.44 0.89
CA ALA A 53 -19.49 1.49 1.68
C ALA A 53 -19.78 2.90 1.13
N PHE A 54 -19.85 3.06 -0.18
CA PHE A 54 -19.91 4.37 -0.85
C PHE A 54 -21.14 5.23 -0.49
N PRO A 55 -22.36 4.70 -0.35
CA PRO A 55 -23.50 5.49 0.11
C PRO A 55 -23.27 6.12 1.47
N ILE A 56 -22.59 5.44 2.40
CA ILE A 56 -22.24 5.95 3.72
C ILE A 56 -21.21 7.09 3.59
N VAL A 57 -20.19 6.90 2.77
CA VAL A 57 -19.19 7.93 2.47
C VAL A 57 -19.82 9.18 1.88
N LYS A 58 -20.75 9.03 0.93
CA LYS A 58 -21.48 10.16 0.35
C LYS A 58 -22.35 10.90 1.38
N LYS A 59 -23.00 10.16 2.27
CA LYS A 59 -23.79 10.77 3.35
C LYS A 59 -22.90 11.59 4.27
N GLU A 60 -21.80 11.05 4.75
CA GLU A 60 -20.85 11.78 5.61
C GLU A 60 -20.22 12.98 4.89
N ALA A 61 -20.04 12.91 3.57
CA ALA A 61 -19.56 14.04 2.79
C ALA A 61 -20.53 15.24 2.82
N MET A 62 -21.84 14.97 2.77
CA MET A 62 -22.86 16.00 2.93
C MET A 62 -22.94 16.54 4.38
N GLU A 63 -22.56 15.74 5.36
CA GLU A 63 -22.56 16.10 6.79
C GLU A 63 -21.25 16.78 7.25
N GLY A 64 -20.32 17.06 6.33
CA GLY A 64 -19.12 17.85 6.61
C GLY A 64 -17.80 17.08 6.67
N ARG A 65 -17.77 15.82 6.25
CA ARG A 65 -16.55 15.05 5.98
C ARG A 65 -16.34 14.88 4.46
N PRO A 66 -15.77 15.85 3.76
CA PRO A 66 -15.69 15.82 2.31
C PRO A 66 -15.02 14.56 1.81
N TYR A 67 -15.68 13.87 0.91
CA TYR A 67 -15.06 12.83 0.11
C TYR A 67 -14.44 13.46 -1.14
N VAL A 68 -13.15 13.34 -1.25
CA VAL A 68 -12.41 13.74 -2.43
C VAL A 68 -12.14 12.48 -3.23
N PRO A 69 -12.88 12.21 -4.31
CA PRO A 69 -12.55 11.11 -5.18
C PRO A 69 -11.16 11.37 -5.78
N TRP A 70 -10.43 10.31 -6.02
CA TRP A 70 -9.08 10.35 -6.59
C TRP A 70 -8.95 11.19 -7.89
N ALA A 71 -10.04 11.64 -8.43
CA ALA A 71 -10.12 12.55 -9.57
C ALA A 71 -9.94 14.02 -9.21
N SER A 72 -9.94 14.40 -7.94
CA SER A 72 -9.82 15.80 -7.54
C SER A 72 -8.37 16.23 -7.48
N ARG A 73 -8.16 17.53 -7.42
CA ARG A 73 -6.84 18.09 -7.16
C ARG A 73 -6.44 17.76 -5.73
N PRO A 74 -5.23 17.23 -5.48
CA PRO A 74 -4.76 16.94 -4.13
C PRO A 74 -4.83 18.14 -3.19
N TYR A 75 -4.68 19.34 -3.73
CA TYR A 75 -4.72 20.62 -2.98
C TYR A 75 -6.10 20.96 -2.38
N ASP A 76 -7.16 20.30 -2.82
CA ASP A 76 -8.51 20.48 -2.28
C ASP A 76 -8.71 19.69 -0.97
N LEU A 77 -7.74 18.88 -0.55
CA LEU A 77 -7.79 18.13 0.69
C LEU A 77 -7.70 19.08 1.91
N LYS A 78 -8.76 19.14 2.67
CA LYS A 78 -8.75 19.84 3.95
C LYS A 78 -7.90 19.10 4.96
N GLN A 79 -7.18 19.85 5.77
CA GLN A 79 -6.46 19.31 6.92
C GLN A 79 -7.19 19.60 8.22
N ALA A 80 -6.97 18.77 9.24
CA ALA A 80 -7.49 18.99 10.57
C ALA A 80 -6.83 20.23 11.23
N LYS A 81 -7.48 20.78 12.25
CA LYS A 81 -6.93 21.89 13.04
C LYS A 81 -6.00 21.44 14.17
N ILE A 82 -6.03 20.16 14.50
CA ILE A 82 -5.22 19.55 15.55
C ILE A 82 -4.43 18.38 14.98
N PRO A 83 -3.24 18.08 15.51
CA PRO A 83 -2.45 16.94 15.07
C PRO A 83 -3.22 15.60 15.14
N ALA A 84 -2.83 14.65 14.31
CA ALA A 84 -3.41 13.31 14.25
C ALA A 84 -3.35 12.60 15.62
N PHE A 85 -2.25 12.78 16.32
CA PHE A 85 -2.01 12.31 17.69
C PHE A 85 -0.83 13.11 18.29
N PRO A 86 -0.61 13.08 19.62
CA PRO A 86 0.58 13.69 20.22
C PRO A 86 1.86 13.07 19.66
N GLY A 87 2.74 13.90 19.08
CA GLY A 87 3.96 13.43 18.40
C GLY A 87 3.82 13.19 16.89
N ALA A 88 2.65 13.47 16.30
CA ALA A 88 2.53 13.54 14.85
C ALA A 88 3.23 14.80 14.33
N GLU A 89 4.10 14.64 13.31
CA GLU A 89 4.89 15.71 12.73
C GLU A 89 4.85 15.67 11.19
N GLY A 90 5.34 16.71 10.54
CA GLY A 90 5.51 16.77 9.09
C GLY A 90 4.21 17.00 8.31
N GLY A 91 4.27 16.74 6.99
CA GLY A 91 3.19 17.04 6.06
C GLY A 91 1.87 16.36 6.38
N GLY A 92 1.91 15.11 6.89
CA GLY A 92 0.74 14.33 7.27
C GLY A 92 0.21 14.59 8.68
N MET A 93 0.84 15.49 9.45
CA MET A 93 0.51 15.64 10.88
C MET A 93 -0.93 16.07 11.14
N TYR A 94 -1.57 16.73 10.21
CA TYR A 94 -2.96 17.17 10.33
C TYR A 94 -3.99 16.29 9.63
N THR A 95 -3.64 15.04 9.43
CA THR A 95 -4.54 14.00 8.91
C THR A 95 -5.70 13.79 9.89
N PHE A 96 -6.94 13.75 9.39
CA PHE A 96 -8.13 13.55 10.24
C PHE A 96 -8.16 12.12 10.81
N GLY A 97 -7.84 11.11 10.00
CA GLY A 97 -8.10 9.73 10.38
C GLY A 97 -9.57 9.48 10.73
N GLY A 98 -9.81 8.48 11.53
CA GLY A 98 -11.15 8.04 11.94
C GLY A 98 -11.79 8.81 13.09
N ARG A 99 -11.28 9.98 13.45
CA ARG A 99 -11.78 10.77 14.61
C ARG A 99 -13.27 11.06 14.52
N GLY A 100 -13.99 10.81 15.63
CA GLY A 100 -15.44 11.00 15.71
C GLY A 100 -16.25 9.97 14.92
N GLY A 101 -15.61 8.95 14.38
CA GLY A 101 -16.24 7.84 13.70
C GLY A 101 -16.52 6.64 14.63
N LYS A 102 -16.95 5.54 14.01
CA LYS A 102 -17.22 4.28 14.72
C LYS A 102 -15.92 3.62 15.17
N VAL A 103 -15.95 2.87 16.25
CA VAL A 103 -14.88 1.95 16.63
C VAL A 103 -15.25 0.56 16.11
N LEU A 104 -14.38 -0.02 15.30
CA LEU A 104 -14.51 -1.38 14.77
C LEU A 104 -13.41 -2.24 15.37
N THR A 105 -13.79 -3.34 15.99
CA THR A 105 -12.84 -4.24 16.64
C THR A 105 -12.56 -5.44 15.78
N VAL A 106 -11.28 -5.66 15.47
CA VAL A 106 -10.78 -6.90 14.88
C VAL A 106 -10.71 -7.96 15.98
N THR A 107 -11.51 -9.01 15.83
CA THR A 107 -11.70 -10.06 16.87
C THR A 107 -11.18 -11.42 16.46
N ASN A 108 -10.69 -11.57 15.23
CA ASN A 108 -10.11 -12.82 14.75
C ASN A 108 -9.00 -12.54 13.72
N LEU A 109 -8.21 -13.58 13.41
CA LEU A 109 -7.09 -13.53 12.47
C LEU A 109 -7.47 -14.04 11.05
N ASN A 110 -8.73 -14.19 10.76
CA ASN A 110 -9.20 -14.66 9.46
C ASN A 110 -8.91 -13.63 8.37
N ASP A 111 -8.71 -14.10 7.13
CA ASP A 111 -8.54 -13.23 5.96
C ASP A 111 -9.78 -12.37 5.71
N SER A 112 -10.99 -12.93 5.91
CA SER A 112 -12.25 -12.26 5.58
C SER A 112 -13.36 -12.62 6.56
N GLY A 113 -14.53 -12.00 6.40
CA GLY A 113 -15.71 -12.19 7.22
C GLY A 113 -15.80 -11.25 8.42
N PRO A 114 -16.91 -11.26 9.14
CA PRO A 114 -17.13 -10.35 10.27
C PRO A 114 -16.03 -10.42 11.33
N GLY A 115 -15.57 -9.27 11.79
CA GLY A 115 -14.50 -9.16 12.79
C GLY A 115 -13.09 -9.38 12.27
N SER A 116 -12.89 -9.62 10.97
CA SER A 116 -11.57 -9.66 10.35
C SER A 116 -11.03 -8.25 10.07
N PHE A 117 -9.72 -8.14 9.84
CA PHE A 117 -9.09 -6.89 9.42
C PHE A 117 -9.66 -6.38 8.09
N ARG A 118 -9.79 -7.25 7.09
CA ARG A 118 -10.39 -6.93 5.79
C ARG A 118 -11.80 -6.35 5.95
N TRP A 119 -12.65 -7.02 6.71
CA TRP A 119 -14.00 -6.54 6.98
C TRP A 119 -14.00 -5.12 7.56
N ALA A 120 -13.12 -4.81 8.52
CA ALA A 120 -13.04 -3.49 9.12
C ALA A 120 -12.52 -2.43 8.13
N CYS A 121 -11.59 -2.79 7.25
CA CYS A 121 -11.08 -1.91 6.19
C CYS A 121 -12.13 -1.58 5.13
N GLU A 122 -13.00 -2.52 4.80
CA GLU A 122 -14.02 -2.41 3.75
C GLU A 122 -15.29 -1.68 4.19
N GLN A 123 -15.43 -1.34 5.47
CA GLN A 123 -16.58 -0.57 5.95
C GLN A 123 -16.56 0.87 5.41
N GLY A 124 -17.76 1.46 5.24
CA GLY A 124 -17.91 2.88 4.92
C GLY A 124 -17.97 3.77 6.16
N GLY A 125 -17.64 5.04 5.97
CA GLY A 125 -17.68 6.08 6.98
C GLY A 125 -16.43 6.15 7.87
N ALA A 126 -16.34 7.24 8.62
CA ALA A 126 -15.22 7.47 9.53
C ALA A 126 -15.15 6.39 10.60
N ARG A 127 -13.95 5.81 10.81
CA ARG A 127 -13.77 4.68 11.71
C ARG A 127 -12.38 4.56 12.31
N ILE A 128 -12.34 4.05 13.52
CA ILE A 128 -11.10 3.65 14.20
C ILE A 128 -11.10 2.13 14.30
N ILE A 129 -10.12 1.49 13.70
CA ILE A 129 -9.93 0.05 13.72
C ILE A 129 -8.99 -0.28 14.87
N VAL A 130 -9.49 -1.05 15.83
CA VAL A 130 -8.77 -1.52 17.01
C VAL A 130 -8.70 -3.06 17.00
N PHE A 131 -7.78 -3.62 17.74
CA PHE A 131 -7.52 -5.07 17.74
C PHE A 131 -7.72 -5.65 19.14
N ASN A 132 -8.49 -6.72 19.23
CA ASN A 132 -8.65 -7.55 20.44
C ASN A 132 -7.96 -8.92 20.28
N VAL A 133 -7.12 -9.05 19.27
CA VAL A 133 -6.33 -10.23 18.94
C VAL A 133 -4.90 -9.84 18.62
N SER A 134 -3.97 -10.77 18.80
CA SER A 134 -2.59 -10.66 18.34
C SER A 134 -2.22 -11.85 17.47
N GLY A 135 -1.28 -11.67 16.55
CA GLY A 135 -0.81 -12.73 15.67
C GLY A 135 -0.69 -12.30 14.22
N ILE A 136 -0.66 -13.28 13.34
CA ILE A 136 -0.48 -13.08 11.89
C ILE A 136 -1.83 -13.28 11.19
N ILE A 137 -2.26 -12.24 10.47
CA ILE A 137 -3.39 -12.30 9.54
C ILE A 137 -2.82 -12.58 8.15
N ASN A 138 -3.04 -13.80 7.66
CA ASN A 138 -2.59 -14.19 6.32
C ASN A 138 -3.66 -13.85 5.29
N LEU A 139 -3.42 -12.81 4.51
CA LEU A 139 -4.28 -12.42 3.41
C LEU A 139 -4.11 -13.37 2.22
N LYS A 140 -5.22 -13.76 1.60
CA LYS A 140 -5.26 -14.56 0.37
C LYS A 140 -5.28 -13.69 -0.88
N THR A 141 -5.78 -12.48 -0.76
CA THR A 141 -5.82 -11.45 -1.79
C THR A 141 -5.49 -10.10 -1.15
N PRO A 142 -5.00 -9.11 -1.90
CA PRO A 142 -4.74 -7.79 -1.37
C PRO A 142 -5.96 -7.17 -0.67
N VAL A 143 -5.72 -6.30 0.30
CA VAL A 143 -6.76 -5.45 0.89
C VAL A 143 -6.58 -4.06 0.35
N ILE A 144 -7.60 -3.50 -0.32
CA ILE A 144 -7.61 -2.09 -0.73
C ILE A 144 -8.52 -1.28 0.18
N LEU A 145 -7.95 -0.29 0.84
CA LEU A 145 -8.67 0.68 1.64
C LEU A 145 -9.19 1.80 0.72
N ARG A 146 -10.49 1.79 0.42
CA ARG A 146 -11.14 2.74 -0.51
C ARG A 146 -11.93 3.84 0.20
N ALA A 147 -12.46 3.59 1.38
CA ALA A 147 -13.22 4.58 2.14
C ALA A 147 -12.28 5.44 3.01
N PRO A 148 -12.41 6.77 2.98
CA PRO A 148 -11.57 7.68 3.74
C PRO A 148 -11.88 7.71 5.25
N TYR A 149 -11.13 8.55 5.98
CA TYR A 149 -11.30 8.82 7.40
C TYR A 149 -11.11 7.59 8.28
N VAL A 150 -9.92 6.97 8.16
CA VAL A 150 -9.59 5.74 8.88
C VAL A 150 -8.39 5.94 9.80
N THR A 151 -8.50 5.42 11.01
CA THR A 151 -7.35 5.20 11.88
C THR A 151 -7.22 3.71 12.16
N ILE A 152 -6.07 3.11 11.81
CA ILE A 152 -5.71 1.75 12.16
C ILE A 152 -4.76 1.83 13.35
N ALA A 153 -5.26 1.40 14.51
CA ALA A 153 -4.61 1.57 15.80
C ALA A 153 -3.98 0.23 16.27
N GLY A 154 -2.88 -0.18 15.64
CA GLY A 154 -2.19 -1.45 15.95
C GLY A 154 -1.71 -1.56 17.39
N GLN A 155 -1.45 -0.44 18.07
CA GLN A 155 -1.05 -0.40 19.48
C GLN A 155 -2.14 -0.90 20.46
N THR A 156 -3.35 -1.11 19.98
CA THR A 156 -4.44 -1.67 20.82
C THR A 156 -4.41 -3.20 20.88
N ALA A 157 -3.64 -3.83 19.99
CA ALA A 157 -3.51 -5.29 19.98
C ALA A 157 -2.80 -5.78 21.23
N PRO A 158 -3.26 -6.89 21.82
CA PRO A 158 -2.57 -7.51 22.96
C PRO A 158 -1.23 -8.14 22.54
N GLY A 159 -0.42 -8.53 23.52
CA GLY A 159 0.83 -9.27 23.33
C GLY A 159 1.77 -8.60 22.34
N ASP A 160 2.25 -9.36 21.37
CA ASP A 160 3.22 -8.89 20.37
C ASP A 160 2.59 -8.10 19.20
N GLY A 161 1.28 -7.79 19.27
CA GLY A 161 0.60 -7.03 18.21
C GLY A 161 0.20 -7.85 17.01
N VAL A 162 -0.16 -7.16 15.90
CA VAL A 162 -0.70 -7.77 14.69
C VAL A 162 0.28 -7.61 13.52
N CYS A 163 0.38 -8.64 12.71
CA CYS A 163 1.12 -8.67 11.45
C CYS A 163 0.16 -9.00 10.30
N ILE A 164 0.16 -8.19 9.26
CA ILE A 164 -0.53 -8.46 8.01
C ILE A 164 0.48 -9.11 7.08
N ALA A 165 0.18 -10.32 6.59
CA ALA A 165 1.09 -11.11 5.77
C ALA A 165 0.37 -11.72 4.56
N GLY A 166 1.14 -12.25 3.61
CA GLY A 166 0.68 -13.03 2.47
C GLY A 166 0.35 -12.22 1.23
N GLU A 167 -0.26 -11.04 1.39
CA GLU A 167 -0.60 -10.13 0.31
C GLU A 167 -0.44 -8.66 0.73
N SER A 168 -0.51 -7.76 -0.25
CA SER A 168 -0.36 -6.31 -0.09
C SER A 168 -1.52 -5.69 0.68
N PHE A 169 -1.21 -4.69 1.51
CA PHE A 169 -2.21 -3.75 2.02
C PHE A 169 -2.06 -2.42 1.27
N GLN A 170 -3.12 -2.00 0.59
CA GLN A 170 -3.11 -0.84 -0.28
C GLN A 170 -4.07 0.24 0.20
N VAL A 171 -3.66 1.50 0.08
CA VAL A 171 -4.47 2.67 0.39
C VAL A 171 -4.79 3.42 -0.90
N ASP A 172 -6.07 3.49 -1.24
CA ASP A 172 -6.58 4.16 -2.44
C ASP A 172 -7.60 5.27 -2.06
N THR A 173 -7.28 6.03 -1.04
CA THR A 173 -8.17 7.05 -0.48
C THR A 173 -7.37 8.17 0.19
N HIS A 174 -7.99 8.92 1.10
CA HIS A 174 -7.37 10.00 1.85
C HIS A 174 -7.72 9.93 3.34
N ASP A 175 -7.04 10.73 4.15
CA ASP A 175 -7.24 10.83 5.59
C ASP A 175 -7.10 9.51 6.34
N VAL A 176 -5.92 8.88 6.16
CA VAL A 176 -5.59 7.59 6.75
C VAL A 176 -4.43 7.73 7.74
N ILE A 177 -4.64 7.22 8.95
CA ILE A 177 -3.62 7.08 9.99
C ILE A 177 -3.39 5.60 10.23
N VAL A 178 -2.12 5.14 10.17
CA VAL A 178 -1.74 3.75 10.49
C VAL A 178 -0.61 3.77 11.49
N ARG A 179 -0.80 3.08 12.61
CA ARG A 179 0.17 3.05 13.70
C ARG A 179 0.41 1.65 14.25
N HIS A 180 1.68 1.37 14.59
CA HIS A 180 2.11 0.15 15.27
C HIS A 180 1.68 -1.14 14.56
N MET A 181 1.72 -1.15 13.24
CA MET A 181 1.39 -2.31 12.41
C MET A 181 2.65 -2.92 11.80
N ARG A 182 2.60 -4.21 11.54
CA ARG A 182 3.63 -4.94 10.79
C ARG A 182 3.03 -5.43 9.48
N PHE A 183 3.76 -5.21 8.38
CA PHE A 183 3.36 -5.66 7.05
C PHE A 183 4.46 -6.55 6.48
N ARG A 184 4.09 -7.76 6.05
CA ARG A 184 4.98 -8.83 5.59
C ARG A 184 4.35 -9.51 4.40
N ARG A 185 4.39 -8.85 3.24
CA ARG A 185 3.76 -9.41 2.04
C ARG A 185 4.28 -10.81 1.74
N GLY A 186 5.60 -10.97 1.73
CA GLY A 186 6.21 -12.28 1.50
C GLY A 186 6.09 -12.78 0.07
N ASN A 187 6.54 -14.02 -0.14
CA ASN A 187 6.65 -14.65 -1.45
C ASN A 187 5.60 -15.75 -1.71
N THR A 188 4.51 -15.78 -0.97
CA THR A 188 3.46 -16.80 -1.13
C THR A 188 2.82 -16.71 -2.50
N ASN A 189 2.63 -15.51 -3.02
CA ASN A 189 2.04 -15.23 -4.32
C ASN A 189 2.96 -14.34 -5.15
N VAL A 190 3.92 -14.96 -5.86
CA VAL A 190 4.96 -14.26 -6.61
C VAL A 190 4.59 -13.91 -8.06
N TRP A 191 3.36 -14.10 -8.48
CA TRP A 191 2.91 -13.74 -9.83
C TRP A 191 2.55 -12.26 -9.98
N ASN A 192 2.57 -11.52 -8.90
CA ASN A 192 2.32 -10.10 -8.89
C ASN A 192 3.39 -9.35 -8.09
N ARG A 193 3.91 -8.28 -8.68
CA ARG A 193 4.88 -7.39 -8.07
C ARG A 193 4.14 -6.28 -7.35
N GLU A 194 4.04 -6.36 -6.03
CA GLU A 194 3.36 -5.38 -5.19
C GLU A 194 4.16 -5.07 -3.93
N ASP A 195 3.90 -3.89 -3.40
CA ASP A 195 4.43 -3.42 -2.13
C ASP A 195 3.91 -4.26 -0.96
N SER A 196 4.64 -4.26 0.13
CA SER A 196 4.12 -4.80 1.38
C SER A 196 2.99 -3.91 1.93
N PHE A 197 3.22 -2.59 1.92
CA PHE A 197 2.27 -1.57 2.31
C PHE A 197 2.41 -0.35 1.40
N GLY A 198 1.41 -0.07 0.60
CA GLY A 198 1.51 0.99 -0.39
C GLY A 198 0.17 1.44 -0.91
N GLY A 199 0.14 1.82 -2.18
CA GLY A 199 -1.07 2.22 -2.88
C GLY A 199 -0.95 3.58 -3.57
N ASN A 200 -2.08 4.09 -4.02
CA ASN A 200 -2.16 5.35 -4.75
C ASN A 200 -3.07 6.36 -4.02
N PRO A 201 -2.77 6.73 -2.77
CA PRO A 201 -3.62 7.63 -2.01
C PRO A 201 -3.56 9.06 -2.55
N ILE A 202 -4.64 9.79 -2.32
CA ILE A 202 -4.74 11.20 -2.72
C ILE A 202 -3.87 12.07 -1.80
N GLY A 203 -3.96 11.85 -0.49
CA GLY A 203 -3.19 12.60 0.49
C GLY A 203 -3.73 12.51 1.91
N ASN A 204 -3.18 13.31 2.81
CA ASN A 204 -3.43 13.26 4.24
C ASN A 204 -3.16 11.85 4.79
N ILE A 205 -1.92 11.42 4.71
CA ILE A 205 -1.46 10.09 5.13
C ILE A 205 -0.47 10.24 6.28
N MET A 206 -0.72 9.52 7.37
CA MET A 206 0.14 9.52 8.55
C MET A 206 0.47 8.08 8.97
N ILE A 207 1.71 7.69 8.76
CA ILE A 207 2.25 6.36 9.11
C ILE A 207 3.24 6.54 10.25
N ASP A 208 3.07 5.77 11.32
CA ASP A 208 3.88 5.93 12.52
C ASP A 208 4.14 4.60 13.23
N HIS A 209 5.37 4.34 13.65
CA HIS A 209 5.80 3.14 14.36
C HIS A 209 5.38 1.83 13.66
N CYS A 210 5.49 1.77 12.34
CA CYS A 210 5.22 0.57 11.57
C CYS A 210 6.53 -0.17 11.20
N SER A 211 6.41 -1.41 10.74
CA SER A 211 7.49 -2.08 10.04
C SER A 211 6.97 -2.79 8.80
N CYS A 212 7.65 -2.55 7.68
CA CYS A 212 7.28 -3.05 6.36
C CYS A 212 8.46 -3.83 5.79
N GLU A 213 8.25 -5.10 5.51
CA GLU A 213 9.29 -5.99 5.00
C GLU A 213 8.70 -6.93 3.96
N TRP A 214 9.59 -7.54 3.17
CA TRP A 214 9.26 -8.60 2.22
C TRP A 214 8.30 -8.17 1.11
N GLY A 215 8.35 -6.89 0.70
CA GLY A 215 7.71 -6.42 -0.53
C GLY A 215 8.33 -7.08 -1.75
N LEU A 216 7.55 -7.27 -2.80
CA LEU A 216 8.03 -7.76 -4.11
C LEU A 216 8.27 -6.62 -5.10
N ASP A 217 7.86 -5.42 -4.75
CA ASP A 217 8.22 -4.14 -5.36
C ASP A 217 8.90 -3.29 -4.29
N GLU A 218 8.20 -2.35 -3.67
CA GLU A 218 8.69 -1.65 -2.49
C GLU A 218 8.15 -2.27 -1.19
N ASN A 219 8.81 -1.99 -0.09
CA ASN A 219 8.25 -2.33 1.22
C ASN A 219 7.14 -1.37 1.64
N ILE A 220 7.34 -0.06 1.41
CA ILE A 220 6.36 0.99 1.73
C ILE A 220 6.47 2.16 0.75
N SER A 221 5.39 2.49 0.02
CA SER A 221 5.41 3.60 -0.95
C SER A 221 4.08 4.34 -1.03
N PHE A 222 4.15 5.67 -0.76
CA PHE A 222 3.02 6.60 -0.88
C PHE A 222 3.52 7.90 -1.51
N TYR A 223 3.51 7.99 -2.83
CA TYR A 223 4.11 9.14 -3.52
C TYR A 223 3.26 9.72 -4.64
N ARG A 224 2.26 9.00 -5.11
CA ARG A 224 1.42 9.41 -6.25
C ARG A 224 0.02 8.83 -6.17
N HIS A 225 -0.90 9.43 -6.91
CA HIS A 225 -2.15 8.78 -7.31
C HIS A 225 -2.44 9.00 -8.80
N MET A 226 -3.45 8.30 -9.30
CA MET A 226 -3.85 8.39 -10.71
C MET A 226 -5.02 9.35 -10.83
N PHE A 227 -4.82 10.45 -11.55
CA PHE A 227 -5.82 11.49 -11.75
C PHE A 227 -6.49 11.35 -13.13
N ASP A 228 -7.81 11.32 -13.15
CA ASP A 228 -8.61 11.35 -14.34
C ASP A 228 -9.10 12.79 -14.59
N MET A 229 -8.60 13.41 -15.67
CA MET A 229 -8.96 14.77 -16.02
C MET A 229 -10.35 14.89 -16.63
N GLY A 230 -11.02 13.77 -16.94
CA GLY A 230 -12.29 13.75 -17.65
C GLY A 230 -12.17 14.18 -19.14
N ASP A 231 -10.96 14.21 -19.69
CA ASP A 231 -10.67 14.64 -21.07
C ASP A 231 -10.59 13.47 -22.07
N GLY A 232 -11.00 12.27 -21.65
CA GLY A 232 -10.95 11.05 -22.46
C GLY A 232 -9.53 10.49 -22.69
N LYS A 233 -8.49 11.09 -22.09
CA LYS A 233 -7.11 10.64 -22.18
C LYS A 233 -6.76 9.71 -21.02
N PRO A 234 -5.65 8.95 -21.12
CA PRO A 234 -5.17 8.15 -20.02
C PRO A 234 -4.99 8.97 -18.74
N LYS A 235 -5.32 8.38 -17.61
CA LYS A 235 -5.12 8.98 -16.28
C LYS A 235 -3.67 9.45 -16.11
N ARG A 236 -3.49 10.57 -15.44
CA ARG A 236 -2.18 11.16 -15.19
C ARG A 236 -1.70 10.82 -13.78
N LYS A 237 -0.41 10.60 -13.64
CA LYS A 237 0.23 10.51 -12.32
C LYS A 237 0.33 11.91 -11.72
N VAL A 238 -0.20 12.10 -10.53
CA VAL A 238 -0.08 13.32 -9.74
C VAL A 238 0.47 12.97 -8.35
N PRO A 239 1.18 13.87 -7.69
CA PRO A 239 1.76 13.57 -6.38
C PRO A 239 0.67 13.31 -5.35
N THR A 240 0.90 12.36 -4.45
CA THR A 240 0.20 12.29 -3.17
C THR A 240 0.64 13.47 -2.31
N VAL A 241 -0.28 14.12 -1.60
CA VAL A 241 0.02 15.31 -0.81
C VAL A 241 -0.13 15.06 0.69
N ASN A 242 0.60 15.81 1.52
CA ASN A 242 0.51 15.76 2.97
C ASN A 242 0.75 14.36 3.53
N VAL A 243 1.94 13.82 3.28
CA VAL A 243 2.35 12.49 3.74
C VAL A 243 3.36 12.63 4.87
N THR A 244 3.22 11.84 5.91
CA THR A 244 4.31 11.56 6.86
C THR A 244 4.49 10.07 7.06
N ILE A 245 5.72 9.61 6.92
CA ILE A 245 6.18 8.30 7.38
C ILE A 245 7.24 8.56 8.43
N GLN A 246 6.96 8.23 9.68
CA GLN A 246 7.86 8.46 10.79
C GLN A 246 8.04 7.23 11.68
N ASN A 247 9.21 7.12 12.34
CA ASN A 247 9.53 6.05 13.29
C ASN A 247 9.27 4.64 12.75
N THR A 248 9.47 4.44 11.45
CA THR A 248 9.06 3.23 10.71
C THR A 248 10.29 2.50 10.18
N ILE A 249 10.24 1.19 10.14
CA ILE A 249 11.27 0.33 9.56
C ILE A 249 10.80 -0.16 8.20
N SER A 250 11.64 0.01 7.18
CA SER A 250 11.52 -0.60 5.86
C SER A 250 12.76 -1.46 5.62
N ALA A 251 12.62 -2.76 5.64
CA ALA A 251 13.78 -3.65 5.54
C ALA A 251 13.48 -4.93 4.77
N LYS A 252 14.54 -5.59 4.28
CA LYS A 252 14.49 -6.94 3.70
C LYS A 252 13.46 -7.10 2.60
N ALA A 253 13.40 -6.15 1.66
CA ALA A 253 12.61 -6.31 0.45
C ALA A 253 13.09 -7.54 -0.34
N LEU A 254 12.18 -8.22 -1.04
CA LEU A 254 12.47 -9.47 -1.74
C LEU A 254 12.85 -9.20 -3.19
N ASP A 255 14.04 -9.61 -3.58
CA ASP A 255 14.59 -9.39 -4.93
C ASP A 255 14.05 -10.39 -5.99
N THR A 256 12.79 -10.76 -5.90
CA THR A 256 12.15 -11.68 -6.86
C THR A 256 12.08 -11.09 -8.26
N TYR A 257 11.95 -9.79 -8.39
CA TYR A 257 11.76 -9.07 -9.66
C TYR A 257 12.83 -8.01 -9.95
N ASN A 258 13.96 -8.04 -9.25
CA ASN A 258 14.92 -6.93 -9.23
C ASN A 258 14.27 -5.60 -8.75
N HIS A 259 13.43 -5.69 -7.76
CA HIS A 259 12.70 -4.59 -7.17
C HIS A 259 12.66 -4.66 -5.64
N ALA A 260 13.75 -5.11 -5.03
CA ALA A 260 13.89 -5.17 -3.58
C ALA A 260 14.04 -3.77 -2.96
N PHE A 261 13.18 -2.82 -3.35
CA PHE A 261 13.28 -1.44 -2.90
C PHE A 261 12.64 -1.22 -1.53
N GLY A 262 13.26 -0.37 -0.73
CA GLY A 262 12.70 -0.01 0.57
C GLY A 262 11.49 0.90 0.45
N SER A 263 11.55 1.91 -0.42
CA SER A 263 10.48 2.88 -0.63
C SER A 263 10.76 3.73 -1.86
N THR A 264 9.72 4.09 -2.59
CA THR A 264 9.75 5.27 -3.47
C THR A 264 9.43 6.50 -2.64
N ILE A 265 10.44 7.35 -2.40
CA ILE A 265 10.29 8.59 -1.67
C ILE A 265 9.86 9.69 -2.64
N GLY A 266 8.68 10.27 -2.40
CA GLY A 266 8.11 11.28 -3.29
C GLY A 266 6.83 11.88 -2.72
N GLY A 267 6.01 12.46 -3.61
CA GLY A 267 4.82 13.20 -3.22
C GLY A 267 5.12 14.69 -2.99
N GLU A 268 4.10 15.42 -2.57
CA GLU A 268 4.20 16.85 -2.26
C GLU A 268 3.84 17.11 -0.80
N ASN A 269 4.56 18.00 -0.13
CA ASN A 269 4.48 18.20 1.31
C ASN A 269 4.63 16.85 2.06
N SER A 270 5.69 16.11 1.71
CA SER A 270 5.97 14.77 2.25
C SER A 270 7.14 14.82 3.21
N THR A 271 7.02 14.11 4.32
CA THR A 271 8.02 14.03 5.38
C THR A 271 8.36 12.58 5.69
N PHE A 272 9.64 12.23 5.60
CA PHE A 272 10.19 10.93 5.96
C PHE A 272 11.21 11.13 7.06
N MET A 273 10.90 10.73 8.29
CA MET A 273 11.73 11.09 9.43
C MET A 273 11.85 9.99 10.48
N ARG A 274 13.02 9.85 11.06
CA ARG A 274 13.33 8.85 12.09
C ARG A 274 13.03 7.42 11.66
N ASN A 275 13.18 7.14 10.37
CA ASN A 275 12.95 5.82 9.79
C ASN A 275 14.27 5.06 9.66
N LEU A 276 14.19 3.74 9.55
CA LEU A 276 15.30 2.88 9.17
C LEU A 276 14.98 2.19 7.85
N TRP A 277 15.83 2.40 6.84
CA TRP A 277 15.86 1.61 5.61
C TRP A 277 17.11 0.72 5.67
N ALA A 278 16.92 -0.60 5.65
CA ALA A 278 18.00 -1.57 5.77
C ALA A 278 17.76 -2.80 4.91
N ASP A 279 18.83 -3.41 4.42
CA ASP A 279 18.78 -4.65 3.62
C ASP A 279 17.81 -4.58 2.43
N ASN A 280 17.77 -3.44 1.75
CA ASN A 280 17.03 -3.20 0.51
C ASN A 280 18.03 -2.91 -0.62
N THR A 281 17.65 -3.05 -1.88
CA THR A 281 18.49 -2.68 -3.05
C THR A 281 18.16 -1.28 -3.57
#